data_2c902c707d45b220807f1d5fa3366166
#
_entry.id   2c902c707d45b220807f1d5fa3366166
#
_cell.length_a   1.000
_cell.length_b   1.000
_cell.length_c   1.000
_cell.angle_alpha   90.00
_cell.angle_beta   90.00
_cell.angle_gamma   90.00
#
_symmetry.space_group_name_H-M   'P 1'
#
loop_
_entity.id
_entity.type
_entity.pdbx_description
1 polymer ?
#
loop_
_entity_poly.entity_id
_entity_poly.type
_entity_poly.pdbx_seq_one_letter_code
_entity_poly.pdbx_strand_id
1 'polypeptide(L)'
;MNENTNPEVTSEEAVEAEAVETAETVEETVETAQAESAAETEVTKEEEAELSDEETVKDEIASSDETLEAPVDSEAAVEEQPKKKKRFLQIPVIISICIVVAALLGYFIFTAFFLKEPEGVTWMTEMDGTPYYFEFKNDGVFSAYVGSVEINSTYQKTKSADGNTLTVGAKVGYFYCNAPATYTITGSRILGNQKLSCSYGEEYSFELSQGKREKAPLDLPQDFTPDKDLVGSWVFKYYGYDIFKVTFNDNGSMTLEQVQDGVKYNGIYTIEDSTVNFTYYVADNQVTQLDYKVDGDSLTFMGYNFVREGSALAEATPDQQLMIPES
;
A
#
# COMPACT_ATOMS: atom_id res chain seq x y z
N MET A 1 53.57 24.91 46.98
CA MET A 1 52.96 23.58 46.79
C MET A 1 51.47 23.83 46.64
N ASN A 2 51.02 23.95 45.42
CA ASN A 2 49.60 24.09 45.06
C ASN A 2 49.34 22.99 44.07
N GLU A 3 48.64 21.96 44.50
CA GLU A 3 48.12 20.93 43.64
C GLU A 3 46.76 21.42 43.01
N ASN A 4 46.79 21.58 41.73
CA ASN A 4 45.64 21.95 40.94
C ASN A 4 45.06 20.63 40.33
N THR A 5 44.03 20.08 40.94
CA THR A 5 43.30 18.94 40.43
C THR A 5 42.18 19.45 39.54
N ASN A 6 42.33 19.19 38.25
CA ASN A 6 41.32 19.41 37.22
C ASN A 6 40.41 18.17 37.17
N PRO A 7 39.07 18.27 37.24
CA PRO A 7 38.20 17.13 37.06
C PRO A 7 38.02 16.85 35.55
N GLU A 8 38.32 15.64 35.18
CA GLU A 8 38.08 15.03 33.89
C GLU A 8 36.56 14.92 33.68
N VAL A 9 36.03 15.72 32.75
CA VAL A 9 34.65 15.62 32.31
C VAL A 9 34.59 14.47 31.31
N THR A 10 33.93 13.40 31.67
CA THR A 10 33.74 12.23 30.84
C THR A 10 32.80 12.57 29.67
N SER A 11 33.21 12.19 28.47
CA SER A 11 32.58 12.45 27.18
C SER A 11 31.29 11.66 26.93
N GLU A 12 30.67 11.05 27.92
CA GLU A 12 29.44 10.27 27.78
C GLU A 12 28.15 11.10 27.82
N GLU A 13 28.19 12.31 28.41
CA GLU A 13 26.98 13.15 28.52
C GLU A 13 26.67 13.96 27.27
N ALA A 14 27.60 14.10 26.32
CA ALA A 14 27.43 14.89 25.12
C ALA A 14 26.72 14.11 23.97
N VAL A 15 26.76 12.78 23.98
CA VAL A 15 26.18 11.95 22.93
C VAL A 15 24.69 11.71 23.16
N GLU A 16 24.24 11.73 24.42
CA GLU A 16 22.81 11.53 24.75
C GLU A 16 21.97 12.78 24.47
N ALA A 17 22.56 13.98 24.46
CA ALA A 17 21.85 15.22 24.19
C ALA A 17 21.55 15.45 22.71
N GLU A 18 22.41 14.97 21.79
CA GLU A 18 22.23 15.17 20.35
C GLU A 18 21.23 14.16 19.74
N ALA A 19 21.09 12.96 20.30
CA ALA A 19 20.14 11.97 19.89
C ALA A 19 18.67 12.31 20.28
N VAL A 20 18.48 13.09 21.34
CA VAL A 20 17.17 13.55 21.81
C VAL A 20 16.68 14.72 20.96
N GLU A 21 17.58 15.61 20.51
CA GLU A 21 17.20 16.79 19.73
C GLU A 21 16.75 16.45 18.31
N THR A 22 17.29 15.38 17.70
CA THR A 22 16.84 14.90 16.38
C THR A 22 15.50 14.17 16.39
N ALA A 23 15.14 13.54 17.53
CA ALA A 23 13.84 12.90 17.67
C ALA A 23 12.72 13.93 17.90
N GLU A 24 13.00 15.01 18.64
CA GLU A 24 12.05 16.08 18.93
C GLU A 24 11.71 16.92 17.68
N THR A 25 12.69 17.11 16.78
CA THR A 25 12.48 17.89 15.54
C THR A 25 11.58 17.16 14.51
N VAL A 26 11.54 15.83 14.55
CA VAL A 26 10.67 15.04 13.65
C VAL A 26 9.23 15.00 14.18
N GLU A 27 9.02 15.02 15.50
CA GLU A 27 7.67 15.12 16.08
C GLU A 27 7.06 16.53 15.88
N GLU A 28 7.84 17.58 15.97
CA GLU A 28 7.35 18.96 15.83
C GLU A 28 6.93 19.29 14.39
N THR A 29 7.58 18.69 13.38
CA THR A 29 7.17 18.87 11.97
C THR A 29 5.87 18.15 11.62
N VAL A 30 5.53 17.07 12.31
CA VAL A 30 4.27 16.33 12.10
C VAL A 30 3.11 17.01 12.82
N GLU A 31 3.37 17.62 13.98
CA GLU A 31 2.32 18.29 14.77
C GLU A 31 1.93 19.66 14.19
N THR A 32 2.87 20.37 13.54
CA THR A 32 2.57 21.66 12.88
C THR A 32 1.70 21.50 11.62
N ALA A 33 1.80 20.36 10.92
CA ALA A 33 0.95 20.07 9.77
C ALA A 33 -0.49 19.71 10.17
N GLN A 34 -0.74 19.29 11.42
CA GLN A 34 -2.07 18.98 11.90
C GLN A 34 -2.84 20.18 12.47
N ALA A 35 -2.15 21.26 12.85
CA ALA A 35 -2.79 22.43 13.47
C ALA A 35 -3.38 23.43 12.44
N GLU A 36 -2.88 23.45 11.21
CA GLU A 36 -3.40 24.36 10.15
C GLU A 36 -4.64 23.84 9.44
N SER A 37 -4.92 22.52 9.48
CA SER A 37 -6.08 21.93 8.81
C SER A 37 -7.42 22.12 9.59
N ALA A 38 -7.39 22.58 10.83
CA ALA A 38 -8.59 22.71 11.67
C ALA A 38 -9.28 24.08 11.60
N ALA A 39 -8.74 25.06 10.88
CA ALA A 39 -9.21 26.46 10.95
C ALA A 39 -10.04 26.95 9.75
N GLU A 40 -10.27 26.16 8.69
CA GLU A 40 -10.95 26.66 7.48
C GLU A 40 -12.25 25.94 7.09
N THR A 41 -12.98 25.31 8.03
CA THR A 41 -14.28 24.71 7.71
C THR A 41 -15.42 25.31 8.54
N GLU A 42 -15.59 26.61 8.47
CA GLU A 42 -16.86 27.27 8.80
C GLU A 42 -17.07 28.38 7.77
N VAL A 43 -18.01 28.18 6.89
CA VAL A 43 -18.92 29.05 6.16
C VAL A 43 -19.24 28.44 4.80
N THR A 44 -20.35 27.74 4.70
CA THR A 44 -21.47 28.05 3.80
C THR A 44 -22.54 26.96 3.93
N LYS A 45 -23.57 27.33 4.64
CA LYS A 45 -24.86 26.67 4.62
C LYS A 45 -25.85 27.73 4.18
N GLU A 46 -26.51 27.48 3.08
CA GLU A 46 -27.76 28.02 2.57
C GLU A 46 -27.68 28.02 1.03
N GLU A 47 -28.51 27.27 0.35
CA GLU A 47 -29.83 27.63 -0.08
C GLU A 47 -30.53 26.47 -0.80
N GLU A 48 -31.75 26.26 -0.44
CA GLU A 48 -32.86 25.51 -0.97
C GLU A 48 -33.12 25.73 -2.47
N ALA A 49 -33.70 24.74 -3.12
CA ALA A 49 -35.03 24.76 -3.75
C ALA A 49 -35.19 23.57 -4.70
N GLU A 50 -36.09 22.70 -4.38
CA GLU A 50 -37.35 22.35 -5.02
C GLU A 50 -37.42 22.35 -6.56
N LEU A 51 -37.86 21.19 -7.07
CA LEU A 51 -38.97 20.93 -8.00
C LEU A 51 -38.74 19.56 -8.64
N SER A 52 -39.47 18.47 -8.29
CA SER A 52 -40.79 18.12 -8.83
C SER A 52 -40.80 18.05 -10.36
N ASP A 53 -40.86 16.82 -10.91
CA ASP A 53 -42.06 16.35 -11.56
C ASP A 53 -41.96 14.89 -12.06
N GLU A 54 -43.01 14.21 -11.80
CA GLU A 54 -43.54 12.94 -12.29
C GLU A 54 -43.69 12.94 -13.83
N GLU A 55 -43.33 11.86 -14.47
CA GLU A 55 -44.12 11.40 -15.60
C GLU A 55 -44.09 9.87 -15.73
N THR A 56 -45.19 9.32 -15.35
CA THR A 56 -45.70 7.98 -15.63
C THR A 56 -46.21 7.93 -17.07
N VAL A 57 -45.72 6.99 -17.87
CA VAL A 57 -46.46 6.56 -19.08
C VAL A 57 -46.68 5.06 -19.02
N LYS A 58 -47.91 4.72 -18.75
CA LYS A 58 -48.57 3.48 -19.12
C LYS A 58 -49.03 3.63 -20.58
N ASP A 59 -49.03 2.53 -21.29
CA ASP A 59 -50.00 2.07 -22.26
C ASP A 59 -49.35 1.05 -23.18
N GLU A 60 -49.94 0.08 -23.71
CA GLU A 60 -51.19 -0.65 -23.57
C GLU A 60 -51.08 -1.88 -24.49
N ILE A 61 -51.78 -2.87 -24.11
CA ILE A 61 -51.98 -4.14 -24.79
C ILE A 61 -52.86 -3.91 -26.05
N ALA A 62 -52.49 -4.52 -27.15
CA ALA A 62 -53.49 -4.82 -28.19
C ALA A 62 -53.24 -6.20 -28.78
N SER A 63 -54.14 -7.06 -28.40
CA SER A 63 -54.54 -8.31 -29.02
C SER A 63 -55.30 -8.02 -30.32
N SER A 64 -55.04 -8.76 -31.37
CA SER A 64 -56.07 -9.05 -32.39
C SER A 64 -55.85 -10.42 -32.99
N ASP A 65 -56.80 -11.21 -32.67
CA ASP A 65 -57.24 -12.47 -33.25
C ASP A 65 -57.99 -12.18 -34.56
N GLU A 66 -57.69 -12.88 -35.62
CA GLU A 66 -58.70 -13.13 -36.70
C GLU A 66 -58.35 -14.39 -37.44
N THR A 67 -59.26 -15.32 -37.29
CA THR A 67 -59.57 -16.55 -38.01
C THR A 67 -60.08 -16.22 -39.44
N LEU A 68 -59.75 -17.04 -40.40
CA LEU A 68 -60.72 -17.68 -41.30
C LEU A 68 -60.07 -18.41 -42.53
N GLU A 69 -60.39 -19.68 -42.58
CA GLU A 69 -60.88 -20.54 -43.70
C GLU A 69 -59.96 -21.03 -44.82
N ALA A 70 -59.91 -22.34 -44.87
CA ALA A 70 -59.57 -23.15 -46.02
C ALA A 70 -60.70 -23.08 -47.10
N PRO A 71 -60.57 -23.57 -48.35
CA PRO A 71 -60.28 -24.97 -48.60
C PRO A 71 -59.56 -25.35 -49.93
N VAL A 72 -59.33 -26.66 -50.06
CA VAL A 72 -59.46 -27.58 -51.25
C VAL A 72 -58.23 -27.89 -52.12
N ASP A 73 -57.87 -29.16 -52.03
CA ASP A 73 -57.37 -30.13 -53.02
C ASP A 73 -56.40 -29.73 -54.13
N SER A 74 -55.23 -30.37 -54.09
CA SER A 74 -54.73 -31.10 -55.26
C SER A 74 -53.67 -32.15 -54.86
N GLU A 75 -53.94 -33.39 -55.16
CA GLU A 75 -53.02 -34.51 -55.22
C GLU A 75 -51.81 -34.22 -56.10
N ALA A 76 -50.58 -34.43 -55.61
CA ALA A 76 -49.53 -35.00 -56.46
C ALA A 76 -48.25 -35.35 -55.63
N ALA A 77 -47.85 -36.58 -55.80
CA ALA A 77 -46.51 -37.11 -55.75
C ALA A 77 -45.72 -37.03 -54.39
N VAL A 78 -45.66 -38.19 -53.78
CA VAL A 78 -44.72 -38.59 -52.74
C VAL A 78 -43.28 -38.58 -53.29
N GLU A 79 -42.54 -37.63 -52.91
CA GLU A 79 -41.07 -37.68 -52.99
C GLU A 79 -40.51 -37.72 -51.54
N GLU A 80 -40.05 -38.89 -51.14
CA GLU A 80 -39.43 -39.09 -49.85
C GLU A 80 -38.14 -38.25 -49.72
N GLN A 81 -38.24 -37.11 -49.10
CA GLN A 81 -37.02 -36.36 -48.68
C GLN A 81 -36.45 -36.95 -47.41
N PRO A 82 -35.10 -37.14 -47.33
CA PRO A 82 -34.47 -37.70 -46.16
C PRO A 82 -34.62 -36.77 -44.97
N LYS A 83 -35.26 -37.26 -43.91
CA LYS A 83 -35.45 -36.58 -42.63
C LYS A 83 -34.13 -36.11 -42.09
N LYS A 84 -33.91 -34.80 -42.08
CA LYS A 84 -32.74 -34.10 -41.53
C LYS A 84 -32.56 -34.41 -40.05
N LYS A 85 -31.60 -35.28 -39.72
CA LYS A 85 -31.09 -35.53 -38.36
C LYS A 85 -30.30 -34.33 -37.83
N LYS A 86 -30.87 -33.12 -37.73
CA LYS A 86 -30.16 -31.92 -37.27
C LYS A 86 -30.50 -31.45 -35.85
N ARG A 87 -31.42 -32.12 -35.15
CA ARG A 87 -31.87 -31.64 -33.82
C ARG A 87 -31.11 -32.24 -32.63
N PHE A 88 -30.32 -33.29 -32.78
CA PHE A 88 -29.68 -33.98 -31.67
C PHE A 88 -28.35 -33.36 -31.23
N LEU A 89 -27.70 -32.56 -32.10
CA LEU A 89 -26.43 -31.91 -31.79
C LEU A 89 -26.59 -30.56 -31.07
N GLN A 90 -27.79 -29.96 -31.10
CA GLN A 90 -28.04 -28.65 -30.49
C GLN A 90 -28.26 -28.72 -28.97
N ILE A 91 -28.81 -29.83 -28.47
CA ILE A 91 -29.12 -30.00 -27.04
C ILE A 91 -27.86 -29.97 -26.18
N PRO A 92 -26.78 -30.76 -26.45
CA PRO A 92 -25.58 -30.71 -25.62
C PRO A 92 -24.86 -29.36 -25.67
N VAL A 93 -24.93 -28.65 -26.82
CA VAL A 93 -24.35 -27.31 -26.95
C VAL A 93 -25.11 -26.29 -26.09
N ILE A 94 -26.45 -26.34 -26.10
CA ILE A 94 -27.28 -25.47 -25.25
C ILE A 94 -27.04 -25.75 -23.78
N ILE A 95 -26.96 -27.03 -23.37
CA ILE A 95 -26.65 -27.41 -21.99
C ILE A 95 -25.26 -26.88 -21.56
N SER A 96 -24.24 -27.02 -22.42
CA SER A 96 -22.90 -26.50 -22.12
C SER A 96 -22.89 -24.98 -21.97
N ILE A 97 -23.61 -24.25 -22.80
CA ILE A 97 -23.73 -22.78 -22.67
C ILE A 97 -24.46 -22.43 -21.38
N CYS A 98 -25.53 -23.13 -21.01
CA CYS A 98 -26.24 -22.88 -19.74
C CYS A 98 -25.36 -23.13 -18.53
N ILE A 99 -24.50 -24.17 -18.52
CA ILE A 99 -23.56 -24.46 -17.46
C ILE A 99 -22.52 -23.35 -17.34
N VAL A 100 -21.95 -22.88 -18.45
CA VAL A 100 -20.99 -21.78 -18.46
C VAL A 100 -21.62 -20.49 -17.96
N VAL A 101 -22.81 -20.15 -18.40
CA VAL A 101 -23.56 -18.98 -17.92
C VAL A 101 -23.87 -19.08 -16.43
N ALA A 102 -24.32 -20.25 -15.96
CA ALA A 102 -24.58 -20.47 -14.54
C ALA A 102 -23.30 -20.37 -13.70
N ALA A 103 -22.18 -20.89 -14.18
CA ALA A 103 -20.88 -20.77 -13.53
C ALA A 103 -20.39 -19.31 -13.48
N LEU A 104 -20.55 -18.54 -14.56
CA LEU A 104 -20.22 -17.12 -14.61
C LEU A 104 -21.12 -16.30 -13.67
N LEU A 105 -22.42 -16.56 -13.66
CA LEU A 105 -23.34 -15.91 -12.72
C LEU A 105 -23.02 -16.27 -11.27
N GLY A 106 -22.75 -17.55 -10.99
CA GLY A 106 -22.32 -18.01 -9.66
C GLY A 106 -21.02 -17.34 -9.21
N TYR A 107 -20.04 -17.24 -10.10
CA TYR A 107 -18.79 -16.53 -9.85
C TYR A 107 -19.04 -15.03 -9.61
N PHE A 108 -19.89 -14.40 -10.43
CA PHE A 108 -20.23 -12.98 -10.27
C PHE A 108 -20.95 -12.70 -8.95
N ILE A 109 -21.93 -13.55 -8.58
CA ILE A 109 -22.64 -13.46 -7.29
C ILE A 109 -21.66 -13.68 -6.15
N PHE A 110 -20.82 -14.71 -6.22
CA PHE A 110 -19.81 -15.00 -5.20
C PHE A 110 -18.86 -13.80 -5.00
N THR A 111 -18.32 -13.25 -6.08
CA THR A 111 -17.42 -12.10 -6.01
C THR A 111 -18.10 -10.82 -5.51
N ALA A 112 -19.36 -10.60 -5.87
CA ALA A 112 -20.13 -9.43 -5.42
C ALA A 112 -20.48 -9.49 -3.92
N PHE A 113 -20.79 -10.68 -3.39
CA PHE A 113 -21.25 -10.84 -2.01
C PHE A 113 -20.15 -11.27 -1.02
N PHE A 114 -19.14 -12.02 -1.46
CA PHE A 114 -18.13 -12.58 -0.57
C PHE A 114 -16.77 -11.88 -0.60
N LEU A 115 -16.47 -11.07 -1.63
CA LEU A 115 -15.22 -10.31 -1.69
C LEU A 115 -15.36 -8.89 -1.13
N LYS A 116 -16.10 -8.73 -0.03
CA LYS A 116 -16.15 -7.49 0.78
C LYS A 116 -15.15 -7.54 1.93
N GLU A 117 -13.94 -7.95 1.60
CA GLU A 117 -12.83 -8.01 2.53
C GLU A 117 -11.78 -6.97 2.10
N PRO A 118 -11.06 -6.34 3.05
CA PRO A 118 -10.06 -5.33 2.72
C PRO A 118 -8.84 -5.90 2.01
N GLU A 119 -8.59 -7.22 2.13
CA GLU A 119 -7.44 -7.90 1.57
C GLU A 119 -7.47 -8.01 0.04
N GLY A 120 -6.27 -7.95 -0.56
CA GLY A 120 -6.06 -8.13 -1.99
C GLY A 120 -6.63 -6.99 -2.85
N VAL A 121 -6.81 -5.83 -2.25
CA VAL A 121 -7.15 -4.56 -2.88
C VAL A 121 -6.11 -3.54 -2.47
N THR A 122 -5.64 -2.73 -3.40
CA THR A 122 -4.90 -1.52 -3.08
C THR A 122 -5.92 -0.41 -2.84
N TRP A 123 -5.95 0.07 -1.61
CA TRP A 123 -6.78 1.20 -1.17
C TRP A 123 -5.99 2.48 -1.31
N MET A 124 -6.65 3.57 -1.65
CA MET A 124 -6.00 4.86 -1.78
C MET A 124 -6.84 6.00 -1.20
N THR A 125 -6.15 7.00 -0.73
CA THR A 125 -6.68 8.32 -0.40
C THR A 125 -5.66 9.38 -0.78
N GLU A 126 -6.07 10.63 -0.78
CA GLU A 126 -5.19 11.76 -1.00
C GLU A 126 -5.22 12.64 0.25
N MET A 127 -4.05 13.07 0.70
CA MET A 127 -3.89 14.01 1.80
C MET A 127 -2.93 15.10 1.32
N ASP A 128 -3.38 16.34 1.33
CA ASP A 128 -2.62 17.51 0.88
C ASP A 128 -2.00 17.37 -0.53
N GLY A 129 -2.79 16.77 -1.46
CA GLY A 129 -2.35 16.53 -2.83
C GLY A 129 -1.39 15.33 -2.98
N THR A 130 -1.06 14.63 -1.90
CA THR A 130 -0.17 13.46 -1.91
C THR A 130 -0.98 12.17 -1.82
N PRO A 131 -0.82 11.24 -2.79
CA PRO A 131 -1.52 9.97 -2.74
C PRO A 131 -0.89 9.01 -1.74
N TYR A 132 -1.71 8.44 -0.88
CA TYR A 132 -1.40 7.36 0.05
C TYR A 132 -2.07 6.08 -0.42
N TYR A 133 -1.34 4.97 -0.39
CA TYR A 133 -1.85 3.65 -0.75
C TYR A 133 -1.72 2.70 0.42
N PHE A 134 -2.71 1.83 0.60
CA PHE A 134 -2.78 0.88 1.70
C PHE A 134 -3.12 -0.51 1.18
N GLU A 135 -2.46 -1.52 1.70
CA GLU A 135 -2.67 -2.92 1.36
C GLU A 135 -2.79 -3.76 2.62
N PHE A 136 -3.87 -4.52 2.71
CA PHE A 136 -4.07 -5.52 3.75
C PHE A 136 -3.79 -6.89 3.13
N LYS A 137 -2.76 -7.59 3.60
CA LYS A 137 -2.36 -8.90 3.08
C LYS A 137 -2.96 -10.02 3.92
N ASN A 138 -3.21 -11.18 3.30
CA ASN A 138 -3.88 -12.31 3.97
C ASN A 138 -3.14 -12.88 5.19
N ASP A 139 -1.85 -12.60 5.32
CA ASP A 139 -0.96 -13.01 6.41
C ASP A 139 -0.98 -12.06 7.62
N GLY A 140 -1.87 -11.07 7.62
CA GLY A 140 -1.97 -10.08 8.70
C GLY A 140 -0.95 -8.94 8.57
N VAL A 141 -0.30 -8.80 7.42
CA VAL A 141 0.60 -7.69 7.13
C VAL A 141 -0.19 -6.52 6.55
N PHE A 142 0.01 -5.34 7.13
CA PHE A 142 -0.44 -4.06 6.62
C PHE A 142 0.74 -3.34 5.97
N SER A 143 0.58 -2.89 4.74
CA SER A 143 1.57 -2.07 4.05
C SER A 143 0.95 -0.76 3.63
N ALA A 144 1.63 0.33 3.92
CA ALA A 144 1.27 1.66 3.45
C ALA A 144 2.39 2.22 2.59
N TYR A 145 2.02 3.02 1.59
CA TYR A 145 2.97 3.60 0.65
C TYR A 145 2.66 5.07 0.44
N VAL A 146 3.70 5.88 0.47
CA VAL A 146 3.66 7.27 0.06
C VAL A 146 4.88 7.54 -0.81
N GLY A 147 4.64 7.83 -2.09
CA GLY A 147 5.73 7.92 -3.06
C GLY A 147 6.58 6.64 -3.14
N SER A 148 7.85 6.75 -2.80
CA SER A 148 8.80 5.64 -2.74
C SER A 148 9.03 5.07 -1.33
N VAL A 149 8.36 5.64 -0.32
CA VAL A 149 8.42 5.16 1.06
C VAL A 149 7.37 4.08 1.28
N GLU A 150 7.76 3.00 1.91
CA GLU A 150 6.92 1.87 2.30
C GLU A 150 6.96 1.71 3.82
N ILE A 151 5.81 1.56 4.44
CA ILE A 151 5.68 1.31 5.87
C ILE A 151 4.97 -0.03 6.03
N ASN A 152 5.66 -1.00 6.64
CA ASN A 152 5.13 -2.32 6.90
C ASN A 152 4.81 -2.48 8.39
N SER A 153 3.64 -2.99 8.67
CA SER A 153 3.18 -3.26 10.03
C SER A 153 2.23 -4.45 10.02
N THR A 154 1.65 -4.74 11.16
CA THR A 154 0.61 -5.77 11.29
C THR A 154 -0.77 -5.15 11.28
N TYR A 155 -1.78 -5.95 10.96
CA TYR A 155 -3.17 -5.60 11.23
C TYR A 155 -3.95 -6.79 11.78
N GLN A 156 -5.03 -6.49 12.47
CA GLN A 156 -5.99 -7.46 12.94
C GLN A 156 -7.39 -7.08 12.47
N LYS A 157 -8.17 -8.08 12.13
CA LYS A 157 -9.56 -7.93 11.71
C LYS A 157 -10.45 -8.73 12.63
N THR A 158 -11.48 -8.08 13.18
CA THR A 158 -12.48 -8.73 14.04
C THR A 158 -13.86 -8.54 13.43
N LYS A 159 -14.62 -9.64 13.37
CA LYS A 159 -16.04 -9.63 12.97
C LYS A 159 -16.90 -9.81 14.19
N SER A 160 -17.82 -8.92 14.42
CA SER A 160 -18.78 -8.99 15.53
C SER A 160 -20.21 -8.66 15.08
N ALA A 161 -21.17 -8.89 15.95
CA ALA A 161 -22.55 -8.49 15.69
C ALA A 161 -22.72 -6.98 15.56
N ASP A 162 -21.85 -6.21 16.22
CA ASP A 162 -21.87 -4.74 16.25
C ASP A 162 -21.09 -4.11 15.08
N GLY A 163 -20.45 -4.93 14.24
CA GLY A 163 -19.70 -4.49 13.07
C GLY A 163 -18.33 -5.15 12.93
N ASN A 164 -17.72 -4.93 11.78
CA ASN A 164 -16.35 -5.39 11.51
C ASN A 164 -15.37 -4.30 11.94
N THR A 165 -14.24 -4.71 12.54
CA THR A 165 -13.19 -3.77 12.93
C THR A 165 -11.85 -4.12 12.29
N LEU A 166 -11.06 -3.07 12.00
CA LEU A 166 -9.66 -3.12 11.60
C LEU A 166 -8.83 -2.42 12.66
N THR A 167 -7.75 -3.07 13.09
CA THR A 167 -6.74 -2.48 13.99
C THR A 167 -5.39 -2.61 13.32
N VAL A 168 -4.70 -1.51 13.09
CA VAL A 168 -3.35 -1.49 12.51
C VAL A 168 -2.30 -1.24 13.58
N GLY A 169 -1.12 -1.84 13.44
CA GLY A 169 -0.03 -1.74 14.41
C GLY A 169 0.82 -0.48 14.28
N ALA A 170 0.61 0.34 13.24
CA ALA A 170 1.33 1.59 13.03
C ALA A 170 0.39 2.77 12.78
N LYS A 171 0.78 3.98 13.19
CA LYS A 171 0.09 5.21 12.80
C LYS A 171 0.52 5.58 11.38
N VAL A 172 -0.39 5.50 10.41
CA VAL A 172 -0.11 5.87 9.01
C VAL A 172 -1.35 6.49 8.36
N GLY A 173 -1.20 7.68 7.80
CA GLY A 173 -2.29 8.41 7.22
C GLY A 173 -3.42 8.61 8.24
N TYR A 174 -4.63 8.19 7.90
CA TYR A 174 -5.80 8.26 8.78
C TYR A 174 -5.89 7.11 9.80
N PHE A 175 -5.01 6.10 9.73
CA PHE A 175 -5.01 5.00 10.68
C PHE A 175 -4.24 5.34 11.95
N TYR A 176 -4.90 5.19 13.11
CA TYR A 176 -4.28 5.32 14.42
C TYR A 176 -3.66 3.99 14.88
N CYS A 177 -2.48 4.07 15.47
CA CYS A 177 -1.76 2.91 16.00
C CYS A 177 -2.57 2.19 17.09
N ASN A 178 -2.77 0.88 16.89
CA ASN A 178 -3.45 -0.02 17.84
C ASN A 178 -4.86 0.40 18.25
N ALA A 179 -5.51 1.29 17.50
CA ALA A 179 -6.89 1.67 17.72
C ALA A 179 -7.82 0.90 16.75
N PRO A 180 -8.92 0.29 17.22
CA PRO A 180 -9.87 -0.39 16.36
C PRO A 180 -10.76 0.62 15.62
N ALA A 181 -10.74 0.57 14.29
CA ALA A 181 -11.68 1.30 13.44
C ALA A 181 -12.81 0.35 13.00
N THR A 182 -14.07 0.74 13.15
CA THR A 182 -15.15 0.03 12.48
C THR A 182 -15.08 0.27 10.98
N TYR A 183 -15.37 -0.76 10.17
CA TYR A 183 -15.29 -0.59 8.73
C TYR A 183 -16.45 -1.21 7.97
N THR A 184 -16.73 -0.63 6.81
CA THR A 184 -17.66 -1.18 5.81
C THR A 184 -17.04 -1.09 4.41
N ILE A 185 -17.37 -2.06 3.56
CA ILE A 185 -16.93 -2.06 2.16
C ILE A 185 -18.16 -2.03 1.27
N THR A 186 -18.23 -1.05 0.38
CA THR A 186 -19.27 -0.88 -0.64
C THR A 186 -18.67 -1.02 -2.04
N GLY A 187 -19.53 -1.01 -3.07
CA GLY A 187 -19.08 -1.15 -4.45
C GLY A 187 -18.70 -2.56 -4.85
N SER A 188 -18.03 -2.69 -5.98
CA SER A 188 -17.64 -3.94 -6.61
C SER A 188 -16.14 -3.96 -6.91
N ARG A 189 -15.47 -5.02 -6.45
CA ARG A 189 -14.06 -5.26 -6.73
C ARG A 189 -13.76 -5.39 -8.23
N ILE A 190 -14.65 -6.07 -8.95
CA ILE A 190 -14.49 -6.32 -10.38
C ILE A 190 -14.59 -5.03 -11.20
N LEU A 191 -15.47 -4.11 -10.76
CA LEU A 191 -15.64 -2.81 -11.42
C LEU A 191 -14.57 -1.79 -10.98
N GLY A 192 -13.70 -2.14 -10.02
CA GLY A 192 -12.66 -1.25 -9.54
C GLY A 192 -13.18 -0.03 -8.78
N ASN A 193 -14.40 -0.11 -8.23
CA ASN A 193 -15.07 1.01 -7.57
C ASN A 193 -15.41 0.73 -6.10
N GLN A 194 -14.66 -0.19 -5.45
CA GLN A 194 -14.85 -0.41 -4.01
C GLN A 194 -14.44 0.82 -3.21
N LYS A 195 -15.17 1.02 -2.11
CA LYS A 195 -14.89 2.02 -1.10
C LYS A 195 -14.81 1.33 0.25
N LEU A 196 -13.78 1.64 1.02
CA LEU A 196 -13.57 1.20 2.38
C LEU A 196 -13.80 2.42 3.28
N SER A 197 -14.94 2.44 3.97
CA SER A 197 -15.26 3.47 4.94
C SER A 197 -14.88 2.98 6.33
N CYS A 198 -14.07 3.74 7.04
CA CYS A 198 -13.62 3.46 8.40
C CYS A 198 -14.07 4.56 9.35
N SER A 199 -14.33 4.21 10.62
CA SER A 199 -14.62 5.19 11.65
C SER A 199 -14.07 4.78 13.01
N TYR A 200 -13.64 5.77 13.79
CA TYR A 200 -13.23 5.67 15.18
C TYR A 200 -14.31 6.35 16.04
N GLY A 201 -15.29 5.56 16.50
CA GLY A 201 -16.44 6.11 17.17
C GLY A 201 -17.37 6.89 16.24
N GLU A 202 -18.01 7.93 16.75
CA GLU A 202 -18.96 8.78 16.02
C GLU A 202 -18.30 10.05 15.45
N GLU A 203 -17.12 10.42 15.95
CA GLU A 203 -16.51 11.73 15.70
C GLU A 203 -15.53 11.74 14.51
N TYR A 204 -14.92 10.60 14.19
CA TYR A 204 -13.88 10.56 13.17
C TYR A 204 -14.12 9.45 12.16
N SER A 205 -14.28 9.81 10.91
CA SER A 205 -14.47 8.87 9.81
C SER A 205 -13.67 9.28 8.58
N PHE A 206 -13.23 8.29 7.79
CA PHE A 206 -12.56 8.50 6.53
C PHE A 206 -12.94 7.42 5.52
N GLU A 207 -12.73 7.70 4.26
CA GLU A 207 -13.04 6.79 3.16
C GLU A 207 -11.79 6.58 2.28
N LEU A 208 -11.52 5.32 1.97
CA LEU A 208 -10.50 4.92 1.01
C LEU A 208 -11.19 4.36 -0.22
N SER A 209 -10.68 4.70 -1.40
CA SER A 209 -11.16 4.19 -2.67
C SER A 209 -10.25 3.07 -3.18
N GLN A 210 -10.80 2.10 -3.89
CA GLN A 210 -9.99 1.15 -4.63
C GLN A 210 -9.18 1.90 -5.69
N GLY A 211 -7.87 1.67 -5.71
CA GLY A 211 -6.97 2.33 -6.61
C GLY A 211 -5.88 1.42 -7.15
N LYS A 212 -4.96 2.00 -7.89
CA LYS A 212 -3.75 1.35 -8.37
C LYS A 212 -2.57 2.20 -7.92
N ARG A 213 -1.61 1.56 -7.25
CA ARG A 213 -0.39 2.25 -6.85
C ARG A 213 0.39 2.70 -8.07
N GLU A 214 0.71 3.97 -8.10
CA GLU A 214 1.62 4.55 -9.07
C GLU A 214 3.07 4.38 -8.60
N LYS A 215 3.97 4.19 -9.55
CA LYS A 215 5.40 4.12 -9.25
C LYS A 215 5.90 5.54 -9.00
N ALA A 216 6.71 5.71 -7.96
CA ALA A 216 7.39 6.98 -7.72
C ALA A 216 8.21 7.41 -8.96
N PRO A 217 8.21 8.69 -9.31
CA PRO A 217 8.91 9.22 -10.50
C PRO A 217 10.42 9.35 -10.24
N LEU A 218 11.05 8.23 -9.91
CA LEU A 218 12.50 8.13 -9.72
C LEU A 218 13.10 7.37 -10.89
N ASP A 219 13.92 8.05 -11.67
CA ASP A 219 14.67 7.46 -12.77
C ASP A 219 16.07 7.06 -12.28
N LEU A 220 16.48 5.83 -12.63
CA LEU A 220 17.81 5.35 -12.34
C LEU A 220 18.84 6.27 -13.03
N PRO A 221 19.97 6.56 -12.36
CA PRO A 221 20.99 7.42 -12.93
C PRO A 221 21.57 6.78 -14.21
N GLN A 222 21.64 7.56 -15.27
CA GLN A 222 22.29 7.15 -16.51
C GLN A 222 23.81 7.17 -16.31
N ASP A 223 24.51 6.23 -16.92
CA ASP A 223 25.99 6.11 -16.83
C ASP A 223 26.52 5.95 -15.39
N PHE A 224 25.71 5.34 -14.52
CA PHE A 224 26.09 5.09 -13.13
C PHE A 224 27.29 4.12 -13.03
N THR A 225 28.28 4.54 -12.26
CA THR A 225 29.43 3.70 -11.94
C THR A 225 29.40 3.36 -10.47
N PRO A 226 29.05 2.10 -10.12
CA PRO A 226 28.97 1.70 -8.71
C PRO A 226 30.38 1.61 -8.08
N ASP A 227 30.48 1.97 -6.81
CA ASP A 227 31.57 1.52 -5.96
C ASP A 227 31.33 0.03 -5.62
N LYS A 228 32.18 -0.85 -6.13
CA LYS A 228 32.02 -2.31 -5.98
C LYS A 228 32.16 -2.77 -4.55
N ASP A 229 32.89 -2.04 -3.72
CA ASP A 229 33.08 -2.37 -2.33
C ASP A 229 31.84 -1.96 -1.50
N LEU A 230 31.09 -0.95 -1.95
CA LEU A 230 29.84 -0.52 -1.33
C LEU A 230 28.64 -1.39 -1.72
N VAL A 231 28.61 -1.89 -2.98
CA VAL A 231 27.47 -2.70 -3.49
C VAL A 231 27.22 -3.92 -2.60
N GLY A 232 25.95 -4.12 -2.24
CA GLY A 232 25.48 -5.22 -1.41
C GLY A 232 24.54 -4.77 -0.29
N SER A 233 24.23 -5.70 0.59
CA SER A 233 23.38 -5.44 1.76
C SER A 233 24.23 -5.34 3.02
N TRP A 234 23.91 -4.34 3.81
CA TRP A 234 24.60 -4.00 5.05
C TRP A 234 23.59 -3.87 6.18
N VAL A 235 23.94 -4.32 7.36
CA VAL A 235 23.07 -4.28 8.55
C VAL A 235 23.79 -3.62 9.71
N PHE A 236 23.12 -2.66 10.36
CA PHE A 236 23.53 -2.14 11.65
C PHE A 236 22.74 -2.85 12.74
N LYS A 237 23.47 -3.44 13.68
CA LYS A 237 22.89 -4.16 14.82
C LYS A 237 23.20 -3.43 16.13
N TYR A 238 22.20 -3.41 17.01
CA TYR A 238 22.37 -2.90 18.36
C TYR A 238 21.83 -3.93 19.36
N TYR A 239 22.69 -4.37 20.28
CA TYR A 239 22.38 -5.48 21.19
C TYR A 239 21.85 -6.75 20.51
N GLY A 240 22.35 -7.05 19.32
CA GLY A 240 21.94 -8.24 18.53
C GLY A 240 20.64 -8.07 17.74
N TYR A 241 19.99 -6.92 17.80
CA TYR A 241 18.81 -6.59 17.01
C TYR A 241 19.20 -5.77 15.79
N ASP A 242 18.62 -6.13 14.63
CA ASP A 242 18.78 -5.33 13.42
C ASP A 242 18.00 -4.02 13.58
N ILE A 243 18.69 -2.88 13.49
CA ILE A 243 18.10 -1.55 13.61
C ILE A 243 17.93 -0.93 12.24
N PHE A 244 19.01 -0.89 11.45
CA PHE A 244 18.98 -0.41 10.08
C PHE A 244 19.51 -1.48 9.14
N LYS A 245 18.93 -1.51 7.96
CA LYS A 245 19.44 -2.28 6.83
C LYS A 245 19.53 -1.36 5.63
N VAL A 246 20.65 -1.39 4.93
CA VAL A 246 20.84 -0.64 3.70
C VAL A 246 21.29 -1.59 2.60
N THR A 247 20.72 -1.44 1.41
CA THR A 247 21.09 -2.21 0.23
C THR A 247 21.44 -1.27 -0.90
N PHE A 248 22.67 -1.36 -1.39
CA PHE A 248 23.17 -0.65 -2.56
C PHE A 248 23.20 -1.61 -3.74
N ASN A 249 22.47 -1.29 -4.79
CA ASN A 249 22.47 -2.08 -6.02
C ASN A 249 23.44 -1.48 -7.05
N ASP A 250 23.98 -2.31 -7.90
CA ASP A 250 24.93 -1.94 -8.96
C ASP A 250 24.34 -1.03 -10.05
N ASN A 251 23.02 -0.93 -10.10
CA ASN A 251 22.28 -0.07 -11.03
C ASN A 251 21.96 1.33 -10.49
N GLY A 252 22.46 1.69 -9.31
CA GLY A 252 22.17 2.98 -8.67
C GLY A 252 20.86 3.04 -7.90
N SER A 253 20.14 1.93 -7.72
CA SER A 253 19.03 1.90 -6.78
C SER A 253 19.52 1.58 -5.36
N MET A 254 18.85 2.17 -4.36
CA MET A 254 19.18 1.99 -2.94
C MET A 254 17.89 1.80 -2.13
N THR A 255 17.98 0.97 -1.11
CA THR A 255 16.94 0.84 -0.07
C THR A 255 17.55 1.06 1.30
N LEU A 256 16.95 1.96 2.09
CA LEU A 256 17.25 2.15 3.50
C LEU A 256 16.04 1.71 4.31
N GLU A 257 16.23 0.76 5.22
CA GLU A 257 15.16 0.19 6.04
C GLU A 257 15.43 0.45 7.52
N GLN A 258 14.48 1.04 8.22
CA GLN A 258 14.38 1.08 9.67
C GLN A 258 13.62 -0.17 10.10
N VAL A 259 14.36 -1.20 10.53
CA VAL A 259 13.79 -2.55 10.68
C VAL A 259 12.73 -2.61 11.78
N GLN A 260 12.92 -1.92 12.89
CA GLN A 260 12.00 -1.95 14.02
C GLN A 260 10.67 -1.25 13.71
N ASP A 261 10.72 -0.18 12.95
CA ASP A 261 9.56 0.63 12.58
C ASP A 261 8.90 0.11 11.29
N GLY A 262 9.55 -0.83 10.58
CA GLY A 262 9.08 -1.37 9.31
C GLY A 262 9.09 -0.35 8.16
N VAL A 263 9.84 0.75 8.30
CA VAL A 263 9.88 1.83 7.30
C VAL A 263 11.00 1.57 6.31
N LYS A 264 10.67 1.62 5.01
CA LYS A 264 11.61 1.47 3.89
C LYS A 264 11.57 2.70 3.01
N TYR A 265 12.72 3.30 2.81
CA TYR A 265 12.96 4.35 1.84
C TYR A 265 13.57 3.69 0.59
N ASN A 266 12.80 3.59 -0.49
CA ASN A 266 13.28 3.09 -1.77
C ASN A 266 13.65 4.28 -2.64
N GLY A 267 14.87 4.30 -3.15
CA GLY A 267 15.36 5.45 -3.91
C GLY A 267 16.48 5.10 -4.88
N ILE A 268 17.13 6.14 -5.31
CA ILE A 268 18.32 6.07 -6.17
C ILE A 268 19.49 6.72 -5.44
N TYR A 269 20.70 6.32 -5.79
CA TYR A 269 21.89 6.95 -5.23
C TYR A 269 22.92 7.25 -6.31
N THR A 270 23.69 8.28 -6.03
CA THR A 270 24.94 8.61 -6.76
C THR A 270 26.06 8.76 -5.75
N ILE A 271 27.29 8.61 -6.21
CA ILE A 271 28.48 8.72 -5.40
C ILE A 271 29.28 9.91 -5.90
N GLU A 272 29.68 10.77 -4.95
CA GLU A 272 30.57 11.89 -5.19
C GLU A 272 31.63 11.88 -4.09
N ASP A 273 32.89 11.63 -4.47
CA ASP A 273 34.01 11.37 -3.56
C ASP A 273 33.70 10.22 -2.58
N SER A 274 33.53 10.53 -1.27
CA SER A 274 33.16 9.58 -0.22
C SER A 274 31.74 9.83 0.33
N THR A 275 30.88 10.45 -0.47
CA THR A 275 29.52 10.80 -0.12
C THR A 275 28.52 10.10 -1.02
N VAL A 276 27.52 9.46 -0.43
CA VAL A 276 26.35 8.94 -1.12
C VAL A 276 25.28 10.05 -1.13
N ASN A 277 24.85 10.46 -2.31
CA ASN A 277 23.68 11.31 -2.48
C ASN A 277 22.46 10.39 -2.68
N PHE A 278 21.68 10.18 -1.63
CA PHE A 278 20.48 9.34 -1.65
C PHE A 278 19.25 10.19 -1.96
N THR A 279 18.53 9.82 -3.02
CA THR A 279 17.29 10.47 -3.44
C THR A 279 16.13 9.51 -3.32
N TYR A 280 15.11 9.88 -2.57
CA TYR A 280 13.83 9.20 -2.48
C TYR A 280 12.67 10.18 -2.70
N TYR A 281 11.47 9.69 -2.91
CA TYR A 281 10.31 10.50 -3.28
C TYR A 281 9.18 10.31 -2.26
N VAL A 282 8.60 11.41 -1.80
CA VAL A 282 7.36 11.43 -1.01
C VAL A 282 6.27 12.16 -1.80
N ALA A 283 6.21 13.47 -1.74
CA ALA A 283 5.44 14.34 -2.62
C ALA A 283 6.35 15.02 -3.68
N ASP A 284 7.63 15.13 -3.33
CA ASP A 284 8.72 15.62 -4.17
C ASP A 284 9.99 14.80 -3.89
N ASN A 285 11.07 15.10 -4.62
CA ASN A 285 12.36 14.45 -4.42
C ASN A 285 13.01 14.98 -3.14
N GLN A 286 13.28 14.05 -2.22
CA GLN A 286 14.07 14.28 -1.02
C GLN A 286 15.50 13.81 -1.27
N VAL A 287 16.49 14.67 -1.05
CA VAL A 287 17.90 14.33 -1.26
C VAL A 287 18.64 14.44 0.07
N THR A 288 19.30 13.35 0.44
CA THR A 288 20.12 13.28 1.65
C THR A 288 21.56 12.93 1.27
N GLN A 289 22.52 13.67 1.80
CA GLN A 289 23.95 13.43 1.61
C GLN A 289 24.51 12.70 2.82
N LEU A 290 25.13 11.56 2.58
CA LEU A 290 25.56 10.62 3.62
C LEU A 290 27.01 10.21 3.35
N ASP A 291 27.90 10.57 4.26
CA ASP A 291 29.28 10.13 4.19
C ASP A 291 29.38 8.62 4.41
N TYR A 292 30.31 7.97 3.69
CA TYR A 292 30.55 6.56 3.83
C TYR A 292 32.05 6.20 3.76
N LYS A 293 32.37 5.09 4.40
CA LYS A 293 33.70 4.46 4.32
C LYS A 293 33.55 2.94 4.39
N VAL A 294 34.06 2.24 3.39
CA VAL A 294 34.09 0.77 3.40
C VAL A 294 35.46 0.28 3.80
N ASP A 295 35.51 -0.72 4.68
CA ASP A 295 36.72 -1.45 5.07
C ASP A 295 36.40 -2.95 5.16
N GLY A 296 36.59 -3.67 4.06
CA GLY A 296 36.22 -5.08 3.93
C GLY A 296 34.72 -5.31 4.13
N ASP A 297 34.34 -6.01 5.18
CA ASP A 297 32.96 -6.31 5.54
C ASP A 297 32.37 -5.28 6.53
N SER A 298 33.05 -4.17 6.77
CA SER A 298 32.57 -3.05 7.60
C SER A 298 32.27 -1.84 6.73
N LEU A 299 31.16 -1.17 7.01
CA LEU A 299 30.73 0.09 6.39
C LEU A 299 30.39 1.11 7.47
N THR A 300 31.15 2.20 7.53
CA THR A 300 30.73 3.38 8.29
C THR A 300 29.78 4.18 7.41
N PHE A 301 28.55 4.41 7.87
CA PHE A 301 27.49 5.09 7.12
C PHE A 301 26.48 5.70 8.10
N MET A 302 26.03 6.93 7.85
CA MET A 302 25.11 7.65 8.76
C MET A 302 25.63 7.78 10.20
N GLY A 303 26.95 7.75 10.40
CA GLY A 303 27.54 7.76 11.75
C GLY A 303 27.51 6.42 12.49
N TYR A 304 27.03 5.34 11.85
CA TYR A 304 26.96 3.99 12.41
C TYR A 304 27.91 3.04 11.69
N ASN A 305 28.33 1.98 12.37
CA ASN A 305 29.13 0.92 11.81
C ASN A 305 28.23 -0.25 11.39
N PHE A 306 27.98 -0.37 10.10
CA PHE A 306 27.27 -1.49 9.50
C PHE A 306 28.22 -2.64 9.19
N VAL A 307 27.70 -3.84 9.16
CA VAL A 307 28.42 -5.04 8.73
C VAL A 307 27.74 -5.64 7.49
N ARG A 308 28.52 -6.22 6.58
CA ARG A 308 28.00 -6.85 5.37
C ARG A 308 27.12 -8.04 5.75
N GLU A 309 25.90 -8.07 5.27
CA GLU A 309 24.93 -9.15 5.54
C GLU A 309 25.50 -10.52 5.09
N GLY A 310 25.38 -11.54 5.94
CA GLY A 310 25.89 -12.88 5.69
C GLY A 310 27.42 -13.02 5.84
N SER A 311 28.15 -11.98 6.25
CA SER A 311 29.56 -12.08 6.60
C SER A 311 29.76 -12.72 7.98
N ALA A 312 30.92 -13.27 8.22
CA ALA A 312 31.28 -13.78 9.55
C ALA A 312 31.19 -12.70 10.63
N LEU A 313 31.40 -11.43 10.27
CA LEU A 313 31.30 -10.29 11.16
C LEU A 313 29.84 -10.02 11.54
N ALA A 314 28.88 -10.19 10.59
CA ALA A 314 27.45 -10.04 10.87
C ALA A 314 26.88 -11.14 11.79
N GLU A 315 27.51 -12.32 11.79
CA GLU A 315 27.14 -13.46 12.64
C GLU A 315 27.85 -13.46 14.00
N ALA A 316 28.84 -12.56 14.18
CA ALA A 316 29.55 -12.41 15.44
C ALA A 316 28.63 -11.98 16.58
N THR A 317 28.98 -12.34 17.82
CA THR A 317 28.23 -11.89 19.01
C THR A 317 28.32 -10.37 19.17
N PRO A 318 27.32 -9.73 19.81
CA PRO A 318 27.33 -8.27 20.02
C PRO A 318 28.64 -7.70 20.60
N ASP A 319 29.27 -8.42 21.56
CA ASP A 319 30.54 -8.02 22.13
C ASP A 319 31.72 -8.07 21.15
N GLN A 320 31.64 -8.92 20.11
CA GLN A 320 32.67 -8.99 19.05
C GLN A 320 32.45 -7.91 17.97
N GLN A 321 31.21 -7.46 17.75
CA GLN A 321 30.89 -6.39 16.82
C GLN A 321 31.33 -5.01 17.35
N LEU A 322 31.31 -4.81 18.67
CA LEU A 322 31.80 -3.60 19.35
C LEU A 322 33.34 -3.46 19.36
N MET A 323 34.07 -4.54 19.04
CA MET A 323 35.54 -4.54 19.02
C MET A 323 36.13 -4.17 17.65
N ILE A 324 35.35 -3.66 16.70
CA ILE A 324 35.89 -3.12 15.45
C ILE A 324 36.68 -1.84 15.86
N PRO A 325 38.01 -1.80 15.69
CA PRO A 325 38.78 -0.63 16.10
C PRO A 325 38.33 0.58 15.26
N GLU A 326 37.99 1.65 15.92
CA GLU A 326 37.86 2.96 15.30
C GLU A 326 39.20 3.27 14.62
N SER A 327 39.22 3.30 13.27
CA SER A 327 40.41 3.53 12.44
C SER A 327 40.61 5.00 12.13
#